data_0c8cc4100efdb3657fc3dfe326c8d44b
#
_entry.id   0c8cc4100efdb3657fc3dfe326c8d44b
#
_cell.length_a   1.000
_cell.length_b   1.000
_cell.length_c   1.000
_cell.angle_alpha   90.00
_cell.angle_beta   90.00
_cell.angle_gamma   90.00
#
_symmetry.space_group_name_H-M   'P 1'
#
loop_
_entity.id
_entity.type
_entity.pdbx_description
1 polymer ?
#
loop_
_entity_poly.entity_id
_entity_poly.type
_entity_poly.pdbx_seq_one_letter_code
_entity_poly.pdbx_strand_id
1 'polypeptide(L)'
;MNTQETDFGDEIIQDDLPVHTIPPRYIFLPWHRVKKEFIRRTQWNDLTARMIKRYWLQQLKQPEEEWSLDESIDAAVSVVVSADIALDRTLKCLVIPGEDLLDIRALWRDVNELNCHIRYLGFNESFGSSQKGTRVHVANNAVLSLPRVYPDSCVVPDRFESIQSRDSQAFSYLKQYGPYHVVNLDLCGSMFPNTVKDTSEYYTALNQLLIYQFANQRCEWLLFITTMVEPTVIDADRMHALCKPTRENVKENGDFAKKLKTFLPNEAFRNVEASINLKNFSKDQLIQLFGVALGKWLLALCQAAQPQWTIAMRKSFKYSINEEKGAVMLSLAFALNPNITPPVDETGMAKLELAAKKYPTESECALKLAESVFQIRDVDETLAADAELKSKLRDSHADLLEAAGYDRAAYIKWVEEGEKTTND
;
A
#
# COMPACT_ATOMS: atom_id res chain seq x y z
N MET A 1 -51.07 -60.68 6.57
CA MET A 1 -49.85 -60.01 6.06
C MET A 1 -49.58 -58.87 6.99
N ASN A 2 -48.64 -59.07 7.92
CA ASN A 2 -48.21 -58.08 8.91
C ASN A 2 -47.08 -57.25 8.34
N THR A 3 -47.31 -55.96 8.18
CA THR A 3 -46.23 -55.00 7.90
C THR A 3 -45.75 -54.49 9.25
N GLN A 4 -44.49 -54.84 9.60
CA GLN A 4 -43.77 -54.23 10.70
C GLN A 4 -43.17 -52.90 10.20
N GLU A 5 -43.62 -51.79 10.82
CA GLU A 5 -42.93 -50.53 10.73
C GLU A 5 -41.70 -50.59 11.64
N THR A 6 -40.48 -50.42 11.07
CA THR A 6 -39.25 -50.21 11.81
C THR A 6 -39.09 -48.72 12.04
N ASP A 7 -39.23 -48.31 13.28
CA ASP A 7 -38.93 -46.99 13.81
C ASP A 7 -37.40 -46.84 13.86
N PHE A 8 -36.83 -46.01 12.97
CA PHE A 8 -35.43 -45.53 13.04
C PHE A 8 -35.41 -44.29 13.92
N GLY A 9 -35.21 -44.48 15.21
CA GLY A 9 -34.86 -43.40 16.13
C GLY A 9 -33.55 -42.73 15.70
N ASP A 10 -33.64 -41.48 15.23
CA ASP A 10 -32.52 -40.61 15.04
C ASP A 10 -31.92 -40.22 16.41
N GLU A 11 -31.02 -41.04 16.93
CA GLU A 11 -30.07 -40.59 17.97
C GLU A 11 -29.07 -39.66 17.29
N ILE A 12 -29.34 -38.35 17.41
CA ILE A 12 -28.34 -37.32 17.13
C ILE A 12 -27.24 -37.47 18.20
N ILE A 13 -26.19 -38.24 17.88
CA ILE A 13 -24.95 -38.24 18.64
C ILE A 13 -24.35 -36.84 18.41
N GLN A 14 -24.60 -35.93 19.37
CA GLN A 14 -23.77 -34.75 19.53
C GLN A 14 -22.39 -35.22 20.02
N ASP A 15 -21.55 -35.61 19.06
CA ASP A 15 -20.12 -35.74 19.32
C ASP A 15 -19.61 -34.33 19.64
N ASP A 16 -19.44 -34.04 20.91
CA ASP A 16 -18.59 -32.96 21.42
C ASP A 16 -17.15 -33.29 21.02
N LEU A 17 -16.83 -33.08 19.76
CA LEU A 17 -15.45 -33.08 19.30
C LEU A 17 -14.73 -32.01 20.12
N PRO A 18 -13.63 -32.35 20.83
CA PRO A 18 -12.88 -31.39 21.58
C PRO A 18 -12.47 -30.28 20.61
N VAL A 19 -12.94 -29.07 20.87
CA VAL A 19 -12.48 -27.88 20.13
C VAL A 19 -10.98 -27.80 20.36
N HIS A 20 -10.19 -28.32 19.38
CA HIS A 20 -8.76 -28.19 19.39
C HIS A 20 -8.44 -26.67 19.28
N THR A 21 -8.39 -25.99 20.40
CA THR A 21 -7.90 -24.62 20.49
C THR A 21 -6.42 -24.66 20.09
N ILE A 22 -6.13 -24.14 18.90
CA ILE A 22 -4.75 -23.96 18.46
C ILE A 22 -4.08 -23.06 19.49
N PRO A 23 -2.96 -23.49 20.12
CA PRO A 23 -2.32 -22.67 21.13
C PRO A 23 -1.88 -21.32 20.53
N PRO A 24 -2.01 -20.20 21.25
CA PRO A 24 -1.61 -18.90 20.77
C PRO A 24 -0.12 -18.86 20.46
N ARG A 25 0.26 -17.99 19.50
CA ARG A 25 1.64 -17.82 19.08
C ARG A 25 2.36 -16.77 19.92
N TYR A 26 3.64 -17.01 20.21
CA TYR A 26 4.47 -16.19 21.09
C TYR A 26 5.71 -15.61 20.39
N ILE A 27 5.92 -15.92 19.09
CA ILE A 27 7.09 -15.45 18.35
C ILE A 27 6.69 -14.24 17.52
N PHE A 28 7.31 -13.09 17.82
CA PHE A 28 7.05 -11.85 17.12
C PHE A 28 8.21 -11.52 16.18
N LEU A 29 7.89 -10.92 15.04
CA LEU A 29 8.77 -10.66 13.90
C LEU A 29 8.82 -9.15 13.62
N PRO A 30 9.80 -8.63 12.86
CA PRO A 30 9.94 -7.20 12.61
C PRO A 30 8.67 -6.50 12.10
N TRP A 31 7.82 -7.19 11.33
CA TRP A 31 6.55 -6.65 10.84
C TRP A 31 5.41 -6.63 11.87
N HIS A 32 5.67 -7.14 13.09
CA HIS A 32 4.79 -7.02 14.26
C HIS A 32 5.15 -5.82 15.14
N ARG A 33 6.14 -5.00 14.77
CA ARG A 33 6.51 -3.81 15.54
C ARG A 33 5.43 -2.73 15.46
N VAL A 34 5.33 -1.91 16.51
CA VAL A 34 4.37 -0.80 16.61
C VAL A 34 4.52 0.20 15.45
N LYS A 35 5.73 0.40 14.94
CA LYS A 35 6.01 1.23 13.74
C LYS A 35 5.20 0.78 12.52
N LYS A 36 5.03 -0.52 12.33
CA LYS A 36 4.25 -1.07 11.21
C LYS A 36 2.76 -0.82 11.38
N GLU A 37 2.24 -0.91 12.60
CA GLU A 37 0.85 -0.53 12.90
C GLU A 37 0.62 0.96 12.69
N PHE A 38 1.61 1.81 13.03
CA PHE A 38 1.56 3.23 12.68
C PHE A 38 1.33 3.42 11.18
N ILE A 39 2.13 2.77 10.31
CA ILE A 39 1.97 2.86 8.85
C ILE A 39 0.59 2.37 8.42
N ARG A 40 0.13 1.20 8.90
CA ARG A 40 -1.20 0.67 8.58
C ARG A 40 -2.30 1.68 8.89
N ARG A 41 -2.31 2.22 10.11
CA ARG A 41 -3.38 3.10 10.60
C ARG A 41 -3.31 4.50 10.00
N THR A 42 -2.13 5.12 9.99
CA THR A 42 -1.99 6.54 9.67
C THR A 42 -1.75 6.82 8.19
N GLN A 43 -1.38 5.80 7.40
CA GLN A 43 -1.17 5.95 5.97
C GLN A 43 -2.18 5.12 5.17
N TRP A 44 -2.06 3.79 5.19
CA TRP A 44 -2.85 2.94 4.27
C TRP A 44 -4.35 3.03 4.56
N ASN A 45 -4.75 2.84 5.80
CA ASN A 45 -6.16 2.81 6.18
C ASN A 45 -6.78 4.20 6.11
N ASP A 46 -6.11 5.22 6.65
CA ASP A 46 -6.63 6.58 6.66
C ASP A 46 -6.81 7.14 5.23
N LEU A 47 -5.80 6.98 4.36
CA LEU A 47 -5.90 7.44 2.97
C LEU A 47 -6.99 6.67 2.20
N THR A 48 -7.12 5.36 2.43
CA THR A 48 -8.17 4.55 1.83
C THR A 48 -9.55 4.97 2.31
N ALA A 49 -9.73 5.16 3.63
CA ALA A 49 -11.00 5.62 4.19
C ALA A 49 -11.40 7.02 3.66
N ARG A 50 -10.44 7.95 3.53
CA ARG A 50 -10.67 9.27 2.93
C ARG A 50 -11.09 9.16 1.46
N MET A 51 -10.44 8.28 0.67
CA MET A 51 -10.84 8.02 -0.71
C MET A 51 -12.27 7.50 -0.78
N ILE A 52 -12.64 6.49 0.04
CA ILE A 52 -13.99 5.94 0.11
C ILE A 52 -15.01 7.05 0.46
N LYS A 53 -14.75 7.83 1.51
CA LYS A 53 -15.63 8.90 1.96
C LYS A 53 -15.84 9.94 0.87
N ARG A 54 -14.81 10.33 0.15
CA ARG A 54 -14.87 11.32 -0.92
C ARG A 54 -15.68 10.84 -2.13
N TYR A 55 -15.36 9.66 -2.66
CA TYR A 55 -15.89 9.24 -3.95
C TYR A 55 -17.15 8.40 -3.84
N TRP A 56 -17.28 7.60 -2.80
CA TRP A 56 -18.40 6.66 -2.71
C TRP A 56 -19.49 7.11 -1.74
N LEU A 57 -19.12 7.85 -0.71
CA LEU A 57 -20.07 8.35 0.28
C LEU A 57 -20.41 9.83 0.08
N GLN A 58 -19.70 10.52 -0.80
CA GLN A 58 -19.89 11.96 -1.10
C GLN A 58 -19.89 12.84 0.17
N GLN A 59 -19.15 12.43 1.18
CA GLN A 59 -19.12 13.10 2.48
C GLN A 59 -18.14 14.28 2.54
N LEU A 60 -17.17 14.32 1.60
CA LEU A 60 -16.12 15.32 1.54
C LEU A 60 -16.38 16.23 0.35
N LYS A 61 -16.56 17.55 0.61
CA LYS A 61 -17.00 18.51 -0.43
C LYS A 61 -15.88 19.05 -1.32
N GLN A 62 -14.61 19.09 -0.85
CA GLN A 62 -13.50 19.62 -1.64
C GLN A 62 -12.22 18.78 -1.50
N PRO A 63 -11.58 18.40 -2.63
CA PRO A 63 -10.37 17.58 -2.61
C PRO A 63 -9.10 18.33 -2.21
N GLU A 64 -9.04 19.65 -2.41
CA GLU A 64 -7.80 20.42 -2.34
C GLU A 64 -7.51 20.99 -0.94
N GLU A 65 -8.52 21.27 -0.13
CA GLU A 65 -8.35 21.83 1.21
C GLU A 65 -7.99 20.81 2.29
N GLU A 66 -8.25 19.52 2.03
CA GLU A 66 -8.08 18.45 3.03
C GLU A 66 -6.69 17.81 3.05
N TRP A 67 -5.82 18.20 2.15
CA TRP A 67 -4.49 17.62 2.05
C TRP A 67 -3.41 18.47 2.73
N SER A 68 -3.81 19.47 3.51
CA SER A 68 -2.88 20.18 4.38
C SER A 68 -2.33 19.21 5.43
N LEU A 69 -1.03 19.25 5.64
CA LEU A 69 -0.26 18.33 6.48
C LEU A 69 -0.57 18.43 7.98
N ASP A 70 -1.46 19.35 8.40
CA ASP A 70 -1.60 19.79 9.79
C ASP A 70 -2.88 19.35 10.51
N GLU A 71 -3.68 18.45 9.99
CA GLU A 71 -4.86 18.01 10.73
C GLU A 71 -4.58 16.82 11.63
N SER A 72 -4.66 17.13 12.91
CA SER A 72 -4.74 16.21 14.05
C SER A 72 -5.79 15.11 13.83
N ILE A 73 -5.48 13.94 14.36
CA ILE A 73 -6.20 12.66 14.29
C ILE A 73 -7.62 12.70 14.92
N ASP A 74 -8.12 13.86 15.36
CA ASP A 74 -9.33 14.00 16.14
C ASP A 74 -10.55 14.51 15.35
N ALA A 75 -11.06 13.69 14.43
CA ALA A 75 -12.46 13.85 14.01
C ALA A 75 -13.09 12.52 13.64
N ALA A 76 -13.48 11.75 14.64
CA ALA A 76 -14.46 10.69 14.48
C ALA A 76 -15.82 11.35 14.16
N VAL A 77 -16.13 11.53 12.89
CA VAL A 77 -17.46 11.98 12.47
C VAL A 77 -18.36 10.75 12.37
N SER A 78 -19.24 10.59 13.36
CA SER A 78 -20.39 9.70 13.26
C SER A 78 -21.35 10.22 12.22
N VAL A 79 -21.39 9.61 11.04
CA VAL A 79 -22.40 9.92 10.03
C VAL A 79 -23.37 8.77 9.93
N VAL A 80 -24.63 9.08 10.23
CA VAL A 80 -25.78 8.18 9.96
C VAL A 80 -25.98 8.15 8.44
N VAL A 81 -25.61 7.04 7.81
CA VAL A 81 -25.86 6.82 6.39
C VAL A 81 -27.30 6.32 6.23
N SER A 82 -28.14 7.08 5.51
CA SER A 82 -29.46 6.61 5.10
C SER A 82 -29.35 5.37 4.21
N ALA A 83 -30.17 4.36 4.50
CA ALA A 83 -30.03 2.99 4.02
C ALA A 83 -30.44 2.73 2.54
N ASP A 84 -30.69 3.75 1.74
CA ASP A 84 -31.38 3.59 0.46
C ASP A 84 -30.55 3.94 -0.76
N ILE A 85 -29.51 3.21 -1.05
CA ILE A 85 -29.06 2.86 -2.42
C ILE A 85 -27.90 1.89 -2.26
N ALA A 86 -28.15 0.60 -2.44
CA ALA A 86 -27.13 -0.44 -2.47
C ALA A 86 -26.36 -0.41 -3.80
N LEU A 87 -25.54 0.62 -4.01
CA LEU A 87 -24.46 0.54 -4.97
C LEU A 87 -23.43 -0.47 -4.43
N ASP A 88 -22.97 -1.39 -5.25
CA ASP A 88 -21.94 -2.36 -4.89
C ASP A 88 -20.63 -1.63 -4.54
N ARG A 89 -20.51 -1.24 -3.28
CA ARG A 89 -19.35 -0.49 -2.75
C ARG A 89 -18.23 -1.48 -2.43
N THR A 90 -17.61 -1.98 -3.48
CA THR A 90 -16.51 -2.96 -3.35
C THR A 90 -15.15 -2.31 -3.54
N LEU A 91 -14.37 -2.26 -2.47
CA LEU A 91 -12.96 -1.88 -2.53
C LEU A 91 -12.14 -3.06 -3.08
N LYS A 92 -11.58 -2.88 -4.27
CA LYS A 92 -10.70 -3.87 -4.90
C LYS A 92 -9.25 -3.57 -4.53
N CYS A 93 -8.57 -4.52 -3.91
CA CYS A 93 -7.21 -4.38 -3.43
C CYS A 93 -6.26 -5.38 -4.09
N LEU A 94 -5.05 -4.93 -4.43
CA LEU A 94 -3.91 -5.78 -4.75
C LEU A 94 -2.87 -5.62 -3.65
N VAL A 95 -2.38 -6.73 -3.11
CA VAL A 95 -1.47 -6.72 -1.95
C VAL A 95 -0.35 -7.75 -2.09
N ILE A 96 0.75 -7.53 -1.39
CA ILE A 96 1.78 -8.55 -1.12
C ILE A 96 1.67 -8.89 0.37
N PRO A 97 0.76 -9.79 0.77
CA PRO A 97 0.48 -10.02 2.16
C PRO A 97 1.55 -10.90 2.81
N GLY A 98 1.87 -10.61 4.08
CA GLY A 98 2.59 -11.54 4.94
C GLY A 98 1.75 -12.78 5.31
N GLU A 99 2.33 -13.71 6.06
CA GLU A 99 1.72 -15.01 6.43
C GLU A 99 0.38 -14.88 7.17
N ASP A 100 0.14 -13.77 7.87
CA ASP A 100 -1.03 -13.55 8.71
C ASP A 100 -2.07 -12.59 8.09
N LEU A 101 -1.83 -12.08 6.89
CA LEU A 101 -2.69 -11.12 6.19
C LEU A 101 -3.03 -9.89 7.05
N LEU A 102 -2.11 -9.44 7.90
CA LEU A 102 -2.36 -8.34 8.86
C LEU A 102 -2.78 -7.04 8.17
N ASP A 103 -2.26 -6.76 6.99
CA ASP A 103 -2.58 -5.54 6.24
C ASP A 103 -4.04 -5.56 5.78
N ILE A 104 -4.55 -6.71 5.30
CA ILE A 104 -5.95 -6.88 4.93
C ILE A 104 -6.86 -6.84 6.16
N ARG A 105 -6.47 -7.49 7.27
CA ARG A 105 -7.24 -7.47 8.52
C ARG A 105 -7.36 -6.05 9.07
N ALA A 106 -6.25 -5.29 9.07
CA ALA A 106 -6.25 -3.91 9.51
C ALA A 106 -7.13 -3.03 8.62
N LEU A 107 -7.02 -3.16 7.29
CA LEU A 107 -7.83 -2.42 6.33
C LEU A 107 -9.31 -2.78 6.43
N TRP A 108 -9.63 -4.09 6.57
CA TRP A 108 -11.00 -4.56 6.73
C TRP A 108 -11.73 -3.89 7.90
N ARG A 109 -11.08 -3.73 9.05
CA ARG A 109 -11.67 -3.11 10.23
C ARG A 109 -12.25 -1.72 9.90
N ASP A 110 -11.45 -0.87 9.26
CA ASP A 110 -11.84 0.51 8.95
C ASP A 110 -12.84 0.57 7.77
N VAL A 111 -12.69 -0.28 6.76
CA VAL A 111 -13.58 -0.35 5.59
C VAL A 111 -14.96 -0.93 5.98
N ASN A 112 -14.99 -1.91 6.89
CA ASN A 112 -16.21 -2.49 7.42
C ASN A 112 -17.07 -1.45 8.17
N GLU A 113 -16.46 -0.54 8.92
CA GLU A 113 -17.14 0.60 9.56
C GLU A 113 -17.79 1.55 8.54
N LEU A 114 -17.24 1.64 7.35
CA LEU A 114 -17.78 2.43 6.25
C LEU A 114 -18.84 1.68 5.41
N ASN A 115 -19.29 0.52 5.85
CA ASN A 115 -20.23 -0.34 5.13
C ASN A 115 -19.80 -0.68 3.68
N CYS A 116 -18.49 -0.85 3.46
CA CYS A 116 -17.92 -1.23 2.18
C CYS A 116 -17.47 -2.69 2.19
N HIS A 117 -17.54 -3.34 1.04
CA HIS A 117 -16.98 -4.67 0.85
C HIS A 117 -15.51 -4.58 0.46
N ILE A 118 -14.75 -5.63 0.78
CA ILE A 118 -13.36 -5.80 0.30
C ILE A 118 -13.30 -7.01 -0.61
N ARG A 119 -12.67 -6.84 -1.76
CA ARG A 119 -12.22 -7.91 -2.65
C ARG A 119 -10.73 -7.76 -2.88
N TYR A 120 -9.94 -8.77 -2.56
CA TYR A 120 -8.49 -8.67 -2.69
C TYR A 120 -7.90 -9.77 -3.55
N LEU A 121 -6.79 -9.44 -4.22
CA LEU A 121 -5.82 -10.36 -4.79
C LEU A 121 -4.50 -10.18 -4.05
N GLY A 122 -3.99 -11.26 -3.47
CA GLY A 122 -2.67 -11.30 -2.82
C GLY A 122 -1.68 -12.17 -3.59
N PHE A 123 -0.40 -11.78 -3.58
CA PHE A 123 0.70 -12.59 -4.09
C PHE A 123 1.61 -12.98 -2.94
N ASN A 124 1.80 -14.30 -2.70
CA ASN A 124 2.71 -14.80 -1.69
C ASN A 124 3.28 -16.16 -2.12
N GLU A 125 4.56 -16.20 -2.49
CA GLU A 125 5.23 -17.42 -2.94
C GLU A 125 5.26 -18.53 -1.88
N SER A 126 5.27 -18.15 -0.59
CA SER A 126 5.24 -19.10 0.52
C SER A 126 3.94 -19.89 0.60
N PHE A 127 2.87 -19.45 -0.06
CA PHE A 127 1.57 -20.12 -0.07
C PHE A 127 1.62 -21.55 -0.60
N GLY A 128 2.57 -21.87 -1.51
CA GLY A 128 2.82 -23.21 -2.04
C GLY A 128 3.77 -24.08 -1.20
N SER A 129 4.40 -23.54 -0.14
CA SER A 129 5.36 -24.27 0.68
C SER A 129 4.70 -24.98 1.87
N SER A 130 5.27 -26.14 2.33
CA SER A 130 4.58 -27.04 3.25
C SER A 130 4.17 -26.47 4.61
N GLN A 131 5.01 -25.69 5.29
CA GLN A 131 4.68 -25.14 6.62
C GLN A 131 4.18 -23.69 6.57
N LYS A 132 4.86 -22.82 5.83
CA LYS A 132 4.46 -21.42 5.70
C LYS A 132 3.18 -21.28 4.88
N GLY A 133 3.02 -22.12 3.86
CA GLY A 133 1.80 -22.18 3.04
C GLY A 133 0.56 -22.52 3.87
N THR A 134 0.65 -23.46 4.81
CA THR A 134 -0.48 -23.78 5.70
C THR A 134 -0.93 -22.56 6.51
N ARG A 135 0.00 -21.73 7.00
CA ARG A 135 -0.34 -20.50 7.76
C ARG A 135 -1.08 -19.51 6.88
N VAL A 136 -0.60 -19.23 5.69
CA VAL A 136 -1.25 -18.31 4.75
C VAL A 136 -2.65 -18.83 4.39
N HIS A 137 -2.84 -20.14 4.20
CA HIS A 137 -4.16 -20.73 3.96
C HIS A 137 -5.11 -20.53 5.14
N VAL A 138 -4.67 -20.80 6.36
CA VAL A 138 -5.47 -20.60 7.57
C VAL A 138 -5.83 -19.12 7.74
N ALA A 139 -4.85 -18.23 7.57
CA ALA A 139 -5.08 -16.79 7.66
C ALA A 139 -6.04 -16.29 6.57
N ASN A 140 -5.90 -16.79 5.33
CA ASN A 140 -6.77 -16.43 4.23
C ASN A 140 -8.22 -16.90 4.49
N ASN A 141 -8.42 -18.14 4.93
CA ASN A 141 -9.75 -18.64 5.26
C ASN A 141 -10.39 -17.86 6.42
N ALA A 142 -9.60 -17.50 7.43
CA ALA A 142 -10.08 -16.67 8.52
C ALA A 142 -10.46 -15.24 8.06
N VAL A 143 -9.74 -14.67 7.10
CA VAL A 143 -10.11 -13.37 6.48
C VAL A 143 -11.35 -13.50 5.63
N LEU A 144 -11.49 -14.57 4.84
CA LEU A 144 -12.69 -14.83 4.02
C LEU A 144 -13.96 -15.00 4.85
N SER A 145 -13.85 -15.45 6.11
CA SER A 145 -14.99 -15.55 7.03
C SER A 145 -15.44 -14.22 7.64
N LEU A 146 -14.66 -13.14 7.47
CA LEU A 146 -15.02 -11.82 7.97
C LEU A 146 -16.19 -11.23 7.17
N PRO A 147 -17.12 -10.51 7.82
CA PRO A 147 -18.24 -9.89 7.12
C PRO A 147 -17.75 -8.89 6.07
N ARG A 148 -18.45 -8.81 4.95
CA ARG A 148 -18.14 -7.93 3.80
C ARG A 148 -16.79 -8.20 3.11
N VAL A 149 -16.18 -9.35 3.35
CA VAL A 149 -15.08 -9.83 2.50
C VAL A 149 -15.69 -10.70 1.39
N TYR A 150 -15.34 -10.43 0.14
CA TYR A 150 -15.82 -11.23 -0.98
C TYR A 150 -15.22 -12.64 -0.93
N PRO A 151 -16.06 -13.68 -1.07
CA PRO A 151 -15.64 -15.07 -0.94
C PRO A 151 -14.65 -15.53 -2.04
N ASP A 152 -14.62 -14.83 -3.17
CA ASP A 152 -13.68 -15.09 -4.26
C ASP A 152 -12.34 -14.34 -4.08
N SER A 153 -12.18 -13.54 -3.02
CA SER A 153 -10.88 -12.96 -2.68
C SER A 153 -9.86 -14.06 -2.43
N CYS A 154 -8.64 -13.87 -2.89
CA CYS A 154 -7.64 -14.94 -2.76
C CYS A 154 -6.21 -14.41 -2.61
N VAL A 155 -5.36 -15.27 -2.06
CA VAL A 155 -3.90 -15.20 -2.17
C VAL A 155 -3.47 -16.29 -3.13
N VAL A 156 -2.64 -15.96 -4.11
CA VAL A 156 -2.10 -16.92 -5.08
C VAL A 156 -0.68 -17.32 -4.71
N PRO A 157 -0.28 -18.59 -4.93
CA PRO A 157 1.05 -19.10 -4.62
C PRO A 157 2.06 -18.69 -5.71
N ASP A 158 2.20 -17.40 -5.91
CA ASP A 158 3.08 -16.83 -6.93
C ASP A 158 3.72 -15.55 -6.40
N ARG A 159 4.75 -15.10 -7.09
CA ARG A 159 5.42 -13.83 -6.81
C ARG A 159 4.71 -12.70 -7.55
N PHE A 160 4.66 -11.52 -6.94
CA PHE A 160 4.16 -10.33 -7.61
C PHE A 160 4.92 -10.05 -8.91
N GLU A 161 6.21 -10.32 -8.95
CA GLU A 161 7.09 -10.10 -10.09
C GLU A 161 6.69 -10.94 -11.31
N SER A 162 5.99 -12.05 -11.13
CA SER A 162 5.51 -12.89 -12.22
C SER A 162 4.53 -12.17 -13.16
N ILE A 163 3.88 -11.07 -12.70
CA ILE A 163 2.99 -10.26 -13.55
C ILE A 163 3.74 -9.53 -14.69
N GLN A 164 5.07 -9.45 -14.65
CA GLN A 164 5.87 -8.89 -15.74
C GLN A 164 5.61 -9.59 -17.08
N SER A 165 5.33 -10.91 -17.04
CA SER A 165 4.97 -11.69 -18.22
C SER A 165 3.45 -11.69 -18.42
N ARG A 166 2.99 -11.21 -19.58
CA ARG A 166 1.57 -11.19 -19.94
C ARG A 166 0.94 -12.57 -20.09
N ASP A 167 1.76 -13.59 -20.31
CA ASP A 167 1.34 -14.99 -20.48
C ASP A 167 1.35 -15.75 -19.13
N SER A 168 1.77 -15.09 -18.04
CA SER A 168 1.81 -15.72 -16.72
C SER A 168 0.41 -15.90 -16.14
N GLN A 169 0.29 -16.90 -15.25
CA GLN A 169 -0.92 -17.10 -14.46
C GLN A 169 -1.17 -15.91 -13.54
N ALA A 170 -0.11 -15.33 -12.95
CA ALA A 170 -0.20 -14.12 -12.14
C ALA A 170 -0.84 -12.94 -12.89
N PHE A 171 -0.46 -12.71 -14.15
CA PHE A 171 -1.07 -11.67 -14.97
C PHE A 171 -2.53 -11.97 -15.31
N SER A 172 -2.89 -13.23 -15.46
CA SER A 172 -4.29 -13.63 -15.66
C SER A 172 -5.14 -13.34 -14.42
N TYR A 173 -4.64 -13.62 -13.22
CA TYR A 173 -5.28 -13.22 -11.97
C TYR A 173 -5.37 -11.69 -11.83
N LEU A 174 -4.30 -10.97 -12.17
CA LEU A 174 -4.32 -9.50 -12.17
C LEU A 174 -5.51 -8.95 -12.97
N LYS A 175 -5.76 -9.49 -14.17
CA LYS A 175 -6.88 -9.07 -15.04
C LYS A 175 -8.25 -9.49 -14.48
N GLN A 176 -8.35 -10.66 -13.91
CA GLN A 176 -9.60 -11.21 -13.36
C GLN A 176 -10.12 -10.41 -12.17
N TYR A 177 -9.21 -9.93 -11.30
CA TYR A 177 -9.56 -9.24 -10.06
C TYR A 177 -9.55 -7.72 -10.20
N GLY A 178 -8.77 -7.17 -11.13
CA GLY A 178 -8.66 -5.73 -11.35
C GLY A 178 -9.84 -5.10 -12.11
N PRO A 179 -9.77 -3.80 -12.42
CA PRO A 179 -8.77 -2.87 -11.92
C PRO A 179 -8.94 -2.57 -10.41
N TYR A 180 -7.87 -2.09 -9.77
CA TYR A 180 -7.78 -1.95 -8.31
C TYR A 180 -7.98 -0.50 -7.86
N HIS A 181 -8.62 -0.31 -6.71
CA HIS A 181 -8.73 0.98 -6.03
C HIS A 181 -7.54 1.21 -5.08
N VAL A 182 -6.98 0.14 -4.56
CA VAL A 182 -5.80 0.18 -3.69
C VAL A 182 -4.80 -0.86 -4.15
N VAL A 183 -3.56 -0.43 -4.31
CA VAL A 183 -2.40 -1.31 -4.54
C VAL A 183 -1.42 -1.08 -3.40
N ASN A 184 -1.12 -2.11 -2.63
CA ASN A 184 -0.17 -2.06 -1.52
C ASN A 184 0.99 -3.03 -1.75
N LEU A 185 2.12 -2.50 -2.16
CA LEU A 185 3.37 -3.22 -2.39
C LEU A 185 4.28 -3.05 -1.19
N ASP A 186 4.05 -3.85 -0.16
CA ASP A 186 4.87 -3.88 1.05
C ASP A 186 6.05 -4.84 0.88
N LEU A 187 7.14 -4.32 0.32
CA LEU A 187 8.34 -5.10 0.05
C LEU A 187 9.15 -5.30 1.33
N CYS A 188 9.57 -6.53 1.61
CA CYS A 188 10.46 -6.81 2.74
C CYS A 188 11.91 -6.37 2.50
N GLY A 189 12.25 -5.93 1.29
CA GLY A 189 13.58 -5.54 0.86
C GLY A 189 13.58 -4.31 -0.04
N SER A 190 14.69 -4.11 -0.76
CA SER A 190 14.80 -3.03 -1.74
C SER A 190 14.03 -3.35 -3.01
N MET A 191 13.37 -2.34 -3.58
CA MET A 191 12.79 -2.40 -4.92
C MET A 191 13.87 -2.60 -6.01
N PHE A 192 15.10 -2.22 -5.72
CA PHE A 192 16.27 -2.35 -6.60
C PHE A 192 17.39 -3.11 -5.88
N PRO A 193 17.26 -4.42 -5.64
CA PRO A 193 18.26 -5.16 -4.90
C PRO A 193 19.58 -5.24 -5.67
N ASN A 194 20.69 -5.09 -4.93
CA ASN A 194 22.06 -5.21 -5.45
C ASN A 194 22.49 -6.69 -5.49
N THR A 195 21.66 -7.58 -5.96
CA THR A 195 21.96 -9.01 -6.10
C THR A 195 21.83 -9.46 -7.54
N VAL A 196 22.81 -10.26 -8.00
CA VAL A 196 22.94 -10.70 -9.40
C VAL A 196 21.74 -11.54 -9.87
N LYS A 197 20.94 -12.09 -8.95
CA LYS A 197 19.83 -12.99 -9.28
C LYS A 197 18.45 -12.33 -9.47
N ASP A 198 18.21 -11.12 -8.90
CA ASP A 198 16.86 -10.54 -8.85
C ASP A 198 16.79 -9.14 -9.47
N THR A 199 17.28 -9.01 -10.65
CA THR A 199 17.75 -7.70 -11.11
C THR A 199 16.72 -6.73 -11.68
N SER A 200 15.52 -7.08 -12.07
CA SER A 200 14.60 -6.10 -12.69
C SER A 200 13.12 -6.37 -12.42
N GLU A 201 12.83 -7.41 -11.69
CA GLU A 201 11.49 -7.98 -11.68
C GLU A 201 10.45 -7.05 -11.05
N TYR A 202 10.71 -6.47 -9.88
CA TYR A 202 9.75 -5.55 -9.24
C TYR A 202 9.45 -4.32 -10.10
N TYR A 203 10.48 -3.72 -10.69
CA TYR A 203 10.31 -2.54 -11.53
C TYR A 203 9.50 -2.86 -12.78
N THR A 204 9.81 -3.99 -13.44
CA THR A 204 9.10 -4.45 -14.64
C THR A 204 7.66 -4.84 -14.30
N ALA A 205 7.45 -5.53 -13.18
CA ALA A 205 6.14 -5.90 -12.69
C ALA A 205 5.30 -4.66 -12.34
N LEU A 206 5.87 -3.69 -11.64
CA LEU A 206 5.19 -2.43 -11.33
C LEU A 206 4.83 -1.67 -12.61
N ASN A 207 5.73 -1.59 -13.58
CA ASN A 207 5.43 -0.96 -14.87
C ASN A 207 4.28 -1.68 -15.59
N GLN A 208 4.27 -3.01 -15.60
CA GLN A 208 3.19 -3.81 -16.22
C GLN A 208 1.85 -3.61 -15.49
N LEU A 209 1.87 -3.53 -14.15
CA LEU A 209 0.70 -3.18 -13.35
C LEU A 209 0.17 -1.78 -13.69
N LEU A 210 1.05 -0.78 -13.79
CA LEU A 210 0.68 0.59 -14.12
C LEU A 210 0.04 0.68 -15.52
N ILE A 211 0.62 0.01 -16.51
CA ILE A 211 0.04 -0.09 -17.85
C ILE A 211 -1.39 -0.66 -17.79
N TYR A 212 -1.58 -1.74 -17.02
CA TYR A 212 -2.90 -2.34 -16.84
C TYR A 212 -3.88 -1.39 -16.15
N GLN A 213 -3.46 -0.75 -15.05
CA GLN A 213 -4.28 0.19 -14.29
C GLN A 213 -4.67 1.41 -15.13
N PHE A 214 -3.75 2.03 -15.85
CA PHE A 214 -4.04 3.18 -16.71
C PHE A 214 -5.03 2.85 -17.84
N ALA A 215 -4.95 1.64 -18.39
CA ALA A 215 -5.85 1.20 -19.45
C ALA A 215 -7.28 0.89 -18.95
N ASN A 216 -7.43 0.42 -17.69
CA ASN A 216 -8.68 -0.16 -17.20
C ASN A 216 -9.34 0.61 -16.06
N GLN A 217 -8.59 1.35 -15.24
CA GLN A 217 -9.14 2.14 -14.14
C GLN A 217 -9.73 3.48 -14.67
N ARG A 218 -10.84 3.93 -14.09
CA ARG A 218 -11.55 5.16 -14.51
C ARG A 218 -11.80 6.14 -13.37
N CYS A 219 -11.34 5.81 -12.15
CA CYS A 219 -11.44 6.67 -10.98
C CYS A 219 -10.10 6.77 -10.26
N GLU A 220 -10.02 7.62 -9.25
CA GLU A 220 -8.84 7.71 -8.38
C GLU A 220 -8.54 6.34 -7.76
N TRP A 221 -7.25 6.04 -7.65
CA TRP A 221 -6.75 4.88 -6.92
C TRP A 221 -5.47 5.22 -6.17
N LEU A 222 -5.17 4.42 -5.16
CA LEU A 222 -4.03 4.61 -4.29
C LEU A 222 -2.95 3.56 -4.54
N LEU A 223 -1.71 4.02 -4.62
CA LEU A 223 -0.52 3.18 -4.70
C LEU A 223 0.34 3.41 -3.46
N PHE A 224 0.51 2.36 -2.67
CA PHE A 224 1.44 2.31 -1.56
C PHE A 224 2.65 1.47 -1.93
N ILE A 225 3.85 1.98 -1.67
CA ILE A 225 5.12 1.27 -1.89
C ILE A 225 5.94 1.41 -0.62
N THR A 226 6.22 0.28 0.01
CA THR A 226 7.17 0.21 1.14
C THR A 226 8.41 -0.54 0.70
N THR A 227 9.58 0.09 0.81
CA THR A 227 10.85 -0.47 0.31
C THR A 227 12.03 -0.04 1.19
N MET A 228 13.04 -0.88 1.25
CA MET A 228 14.30 -0.55 1.94
C MET A 228 15.15 0.37 1.07
N VAL A 229 15.61 1.48 1.67
CA VAL A 229 16.46 2.48 1.01
C VAL A 229 17.76 2.59 1.77
N GLU A 230 18.79 1.88 1.28
CA GLU A 230 20.11 1.86 1.86
C GLU A 230 21.20 1.69 0.77
N PRO A 231 22.35 2.39 0.88
CA PRO A 231 23.41 2.34 -0.14
C PRO A 231 23.96 0.94 -0.43
N THR A 232 23.91 0.04 0.55
CA THR A 232 24.43 -1.33 0.46
C THR A 232 23.50 -2.30 -0.24
N VAL A 233 22.19 -1.97 -0.31
CA VAL A 233 21.17 -2.86 -0.90
C VAL A 233 20.61 -2.34 -2.22
N ILE A 234 20.81 -1.05 -2.54
CA ILE A 234 20.34 -0.46 -3.81
C ILE A 234 21.40 -0.62 -4.89
N ASP A 235 20.98 -1.11 -6.04
CA ASP A 235 21.81 -1.12 -7.25
C ASP A 235 22.02 0.30 -7.79
N ALA A 236 23.28 0.72 -7.90
CA ALA A 236 23.66 2.09 -8.27
C ALA A 236 23.27 2.44 -9.73
N ASP A 237 23.39 1.49 -10.65
CA ASP A 237 23.09 1.73 -12.07
C ASP A 237 21.58 1.89 -12.28
N ARG A 238 20.78 1.13 -11.54
CA ARG A 238 19.31 1.28 -11.55
C ARG A 238 18.86 2.57 -10.90
N MET A 239 19.47 2.94 -9.78
CA MET A 239 19.21 4.25 -9.17
C MET A 239 19.57 5.37 -10.14
N HIS A 240 20.68 5.23 -10.87
CA HIS A 240 21.06 6.16 -11.92
C HIS A 240 20.01 6.23 -13.03
N ALA A 241 19.53 5.09 -13.51
CA ALA A 241 18.48 5.02 -14.53
C ALA A 241 17.15 5.64 -14.04
N LEU A 242 16.75 5.33 -12.79
CA LEU A 242 15.56 5.91 -12.16
C LEU A 242 15.62 7.44 -12.08
N CYS A 243 16.82 8.01 -11.87
CA CYS A 243 17.02 9.45 -11.81
C CYS A 243 16.95 10.16 -13.17
N LYS A 244 16.90 9.44 -14.30
CA LYS A 244 16.89 10.05 -15.64
C LYS A 244 15.77 11.08 -15.84
N PRO A 245 14.47 10.80 -15.58
CA PRO A 245 13.40 11.80 -15.71
C PRO A 245 13.59 13.01 -14.80
N THR A 246 14.17 12.81 -13.61
CA THR A 246 14.49 13.90 -12.68
C THR A 246 15.56 14.82 -13.26
N ARG A 247 16.63 14.26 -13.84
CA ARG A 247 17.72 15.03 -14.45
C ARG A 247 17.25 15.83 -15.68
N GLU A 248 16.40 15.25 -16.51
CA GLU A 248 15.80 15.95 -17.63
C GLU A 248 14.98 17.14 -17.17
N ASN A 249 14.13 16.94 -16.16
CA ASN A 249 13.31 18.00 -15.60
C ASN A 249 14.13 19.11 -14.91
N VAL A 250 15.26 18.78 -14.26
CA VAL A 250 16.20 19.79 -13.70
C VAL A 250 16.80 20.70 -14.80
N LYS A 251 17.00 20.19 -16.02
CA LYS A 251 17.50 20.98 -17.14
C LYS A 251 16.45 21.91 -17.71
N GLU A 252 15.22 21.46 -17.76
CA GLU A 252 14.10 22.13 -18.42
C GLU A 252 13.32 23.08 -17.50
N ASN A 253 13.29 22.82 -16.20
CA ASN A 253 12.47 23.53 -15.22
C ASN A 253 13.35 24.16 -14.11
N GLY A 254 13.55 25.46 -14.22
CA GLY A 254 14.39 26.23 -13.29
C GLY A 254 13.87 26.25 -11.84
N ASP A 255 12.54 26.24 -11.62
CA ASP A 255 11.95 26.25 -10.27
C ASP A 255 12.10 24.87 -9.62
N PHE A 256 11.88 23.80 -10.37
CA PHE A 256 12.15 22.45 -9.92
C PHE A 256 13.63 22.26 -9.55
N ALA A 257 14.55 22.75 -10.41
CA ALA A 257 15.98 22.70 -10.15
C ALA A 257 16.36 23.50 -8.89
N LYS A 258 15.81 24.70 -8.67
CA LYS A 258 16.04 25.48 -7.45
C LYS A 258 15.56 24.74 -6.21
N LYS A 259 14.36 24.15 -6.26
CA LYS A 259 13.79 23.39 -5.14
C LYS A 259 14.67 22.22 -4.76
N LEU A 260 15.08 21.41 -5.75
CA LEU A 260 15.95 20.25 -5.49
C LEU A 260 17.32 20.65 -4.91
N LYS A 261 17.92 21.72 -5.40
CA LYS A 261 19.23 22.21 -4.88
C LYS A 261 19.20 22.59 -3.40
N THR A 262 18.03 22.89 -2.84
CA THR A 262 17.90 23.22 -1.43
C THR A 262 18.19 22.01 -0.52
N PHE A 263 17.96 20.79 -0.99
CA PHE A 263 18.00 19.58 -0.18
C PHE A 263 18.99 18.55 -0.66
N LEU A 264 19.32 18.53 -1.96
CA LEU A 264 20.15 17.52 -2.57
C LEU A 264 21.47 18.12 -3.11
N PRO A 265 22.60 17.45 -2.92
CA PRO A 265 23.86 17.91 -3.46
C PRO A 265 23.83 17.96 -4.99
N ASN A 266 24.48 18.97 -5.56
CA ASN A 266 24.55 19.17 -7.02
C ASN A 266 25.07 17.95 -7.78
N GLU A 267 25.88 17.13 -7.15
CA GLU A 267 26.50 15.93 -7.73
C GLU A 267 25.44 14.88 -8.14
N ALA A 268 24.30 14.81 -7.44
CA ALA A 268 23.19 13.93 -7.82
C ALA A 268 22.67 14.19 -9.25
N PHE A 269 22.90 15.39 -9.77
CA PHE A 269 22.33 15.84 -11.05
C PHE A 269 23.36 16.20 -12.12
N ARG A 270 24.68 16.18 -11.78
CA ARG A 270 25.73 16.66 -12.70
C ARG A 270 26.07 15.71 -13.83
N ASN A 271 26.02 14.40 -13.62
CA ASN A 271 26.42 13.43 -14.63
C ASN A 271 25.23 12.58 -15.08
N VAL A 272 24.76 12.81 -16.30
CA VAL A 272 23.68 12.01 -16.93
C VAL A 272 24.19 10.63 -17.36
N GLU A 273 25.50 10.48 -17.58
CA GLU A 273 26.10 9.28 -18.19
C GLU A 273 26.90 8.42 -17.18
N ALA A 274 27.25 8.95 -16.03
CA ALA A 274 28.03 8.22 -15.03
C ALA A 274 27.13 7.63 -13.91
N SER A 275 27.50 6.47 -13.40
CA SER A 275 26.83 5.83 -12.25
C SER A 275 26.85 6.73 -11.03
N ILE A 276 25.77 6.75 -10.26
CA ILE A 276 25.68 7.54 -9.02
C ILE A 276 26.46 6.81 -7.92
N ASN A 277 27.41 7.50 -7.28
CA ASN A 277 28.06 6.96 -6.09
C ASN A 277 27.15 7.16 -4.86
N LEU A 278 26.36 6.15 -4.51
CA LEU A 278 25.40 6.19 -3.40
C LEU A 278 26.04 6.43 -2.03
N LYS A 279 27.32 6.13 -1.87
CA LYS A 279 28.06 6.34 -0.62
C LYS A 279 28.33 7.83 -0.30
N ASN A 280 28.20 8.70 -1.30
CA ASN A 280 28.37 10.14 -1.12
C ASN A 280 27.13 10.85 -0.54
N PHE A 281 26.02 10.11 -0.38
CA PHE A 281 24.77 10.65 0.15
C PHE A 281 24.60 10.28 1.62
N SER A 282 24.12 11.23 2.43
CA SER A 282 23.55 10.88 3.74
C SER A 282 22.30 10.01 3.58
N LYS A 283 21.87 9.32 4.64
CA LYS A 283 20.66 8.49 4.60
C LYS A 283 19.45 9.31 4.15
N ASP A 284 19.27 10.50 4.71
CA ASP A 284 18.14 11.37 4.37
C ASP A 284 18.22 11.85 2.92
N GLN A 285 19.39 12.23 2.45
CA GLN A 285 19.58 12.60 1.05
C GLN A 285 19.27 11.45 0.08
N LEU A 286 19.66 10.21 0.44
CA LEU A 286 19.35 9.04 -0.38
C LEU A 286 17.84 8.75 -0.41
N ILE A 287 17.15 8.87 0.72
CA ILE A 287 15.69 8.74 0.83
C ILE A 287 15.00 9.79 -0.03
N GLN A 288 15.44 11.05 0.07
CA GLN A 288 14.90 12.15 -0.71
C GLN A 288 15.14 11.94 -2.22
N LEU A 289 16.36 11.57 -2.60
CA LEU A 289 16.72 11.28 -3.99
C LEU A 289 15.86 10.15 -4.55
N PHE A 290 15.72 9.05 -3.79
CA PHE A 290 14.90 7.90 -4.18
C PHE A 290 13.42 8.31 -4.33
N GLY A 291 12.87 9.01 -3.35
CA GLY A 291 11.46 9.46 -3.38
C GLY A 291 11.16 10.38 -4.55
N VAL A 292 12.03 11.36 -4.83
CA VAL A 292 11.88 12.25 -5.98
C VAL A 292 12.01 11.47 -7.30
N ALA A 293 13.02 10.61 -7.42
CA ALA A 293 13.28 9.87 -8.65
C ALA A 293 12.13 8.88 -8.96
N LEU A 294 11.64 8.14 -7.95
CA LEU A 294 10.50 7.23 -8.11
C LEU A 294 9.23 8.01 -8.50
N GLY A 295 8.95 9.11 -7.79
CA GLY A 295 7.79 9.93 -8.10
C GLY A 295 7.84 10.55 -9.50
N LYS A 296 9.00 11.02 -9.94
CA LYS A 296 9.20 11.54 -11.31
C LYS A 296 9.04 10.45 -12.38
N TRP A 297 9.53 9.25 -12.11
CA TRP A 297 9.32 8.13 -13.01
C TRP A 297 7.83 7.76 -13.13
N LEU A 298 7.11 7.70 -11.99
CA LEU A 298 5.67 7.47 -11.99
C LEU A 298 4.92 8.58 -12.75
N LEU A 299 5.29 9.86 -12.53
CA LEU A 299 4.71 11.00 -13.23
C LEU A 299 4.92 10.89 -14.75
N ALA A 300 6.12 10.52 -15.20
CA ALA A 300 6.40 10.33 -16.62
C ALA A 300 5.49 9.25 -17.25
N LEU A 301 5.26 8.14 -16.55
CA LEU A 301 4.31 7.11 -16.99
C LEU A 301 2.86 7.61 -17.01
N CYS A 302 2.45 8.40 -16.01
CA CYS A 302 1.13 9.02 -15.96
C CYS A 302 0.90 9.94 -17.17
N GLN A 303 1.90 10.73 -17.56
CA GLN A 303 1.80 11.64 -18.70
C GLN A 303 1.81 10.93 -20.06
N ALA A 304 2.50 9.78 -20.16
CA ALA A 304 2.53 8.96 -21.36
C ALA A 304 1.25 8.12 -21.58
N ALA A 305 0.43 7.95 -20.55
CA ALA A 305 -0.79 7.14 -20.61
C ALA A 305 -1.92 7.82 -21.40
N GLN A 306 -2.86 7.00 -21.91
CA GLN A 306 -4.07 7.47 -22.59
C GLN A 306 -5.31 6.86 -21.90
N PRO A 307 -6.18 7.67 -21.25
CA PRO A 307 -6.02 9.11 -21.01
C PRO A 307 -4.81 9.41 -20.13
N GLN A 308 -4.33 10.65 -20.15
CA GLN A 308 -3.30 11.09 -19.22
C GLN A 308 -3.78 10.98 -17.78
N TRP A 309 -2.83 10.80 -16.84
CA TRP A 309 -3.10 10.74 -15.41
C TRP A 309 -2.33 11.82 -14.68
N THR A 310 -2.89 12.30 -13.59
CA THR A 310 -2.17 13.10 -12.59
C THR A 310 -1.77 12.20 -11.43
N ILE A 311 -0.66 12.56 -10.78
CA ILE A 311 -0.17 11.90 -9.59
C ILE A 311 0.10 12.93 -8.49
N ALA A 312 -0.29 12.60 -7.28
CA ALA A 312 0.04 13.38 -6.10
C ALA A 312 0.60 12.44 -5.02
N MET A 313 1.78 12.77 -4.52
CA MET A 313 2.32 12.10 -3.35
C MET A 313 1.52 12.53 -2.12
N ARG A 314 1.16 11.56 -1.30
CA ARG A 314 0.43 11.74 -0.05
C ARG A 314 1.38 11.58 1.14
N LYS A 315 0.85 11.70 2.37
CA LYS A 315 1.66 11.53 3.57
C LYS A 315 2.46 10.22 3.49
N SER A 316 3.76 10.38 3.62
CA SER A 316 4.73 9.32 3.46
C SER A 316 5.68 9.31 4.65
N PHE A 317 6.27 8.16 4.95
CA PHE A 317 7.00 7.94 6.18
C PHE A 317 8.30 7.19 5.94
N LYS A 318 9.26 7.41 6.83
CA LYS A 318 10.46 6.58 6.98
C LYS A 318 10.50 5.99 8.39
N TYR A 319 11.07 4.80 8.54
CA TYR A 319 11.27 4.16 9.85
C TYR A 319 12.43 3.18 9.80
N SER A 320 13.13 2.99 10.93
CA SER A 320 14.21 2.02 11.04
C SER A 320 13.67 0.61 11.25
N ILE A 321 14.28 -0.39 10.58
CA ILE A 321 13.97 -1.81 10.84
C ILE A 321 14.77 -2.30 12.03
N ASN A 322 16.04 -1.94 12.09
CA ASN A 322 16.97 -2.30 13.14
C ASN A 322 17.84 -1.08 13.44
N GLU A 323 17.76 -0.60 14.68
CA GLU A 323 18.49 0.59 15.11
C GLU A 323 20.00 0.39 15.01
N GLU A 324 20.51 -0.81 15.29
CA GLU A 324 21.95 -1.12 15.24
C GLU A 324 22.49 -1.18 13.81
N LYS A 325 21.71 -1.74 12.86
CA LYS A 325 22.13 -1.86 11.45
C LYS A 325 21.82 -0.62 10.62
N GLY A 326 20.99 0.28 11.15
CA GLY A 326 20.64 1.54 10.52
C GLY A 326 19.86 1.42 9.20
N ALA A 327 19.31 0.25 8.89
CA ALA A 327 18.50 0.03 7.71
C ALA A 327 17.16 0.76 7.81
N VAL A 328 16.81 1.53 6.77
CA VAL A 328 15.63 2.38 6.75
C VAL A 328 14.62 1.86 5.72
N MET A 329 13.38 1.70 6.17
CA MET A 329 12.22 1.51 5.29
C MET A 329 11.60 2.85 4.95
N LEU A 330 11.24 2.99 3.69
CA LEU A 330 10.53 4.13 3.14
C LEU A 330 9.13 3.67 2.70
N SER A 331 8.09 4.24 3.29
CA SER A 331 6.70 3.97 2.92
C SER A 331 6.12 5.19 2.20
N LEU A 332 5.97 5.06 0.90
CA LEU A 332 5.45 6.08 -0.01
C LEU A 332 3.99 5.83 -0.35
N ALA A 333 3.21 6.89 -0.43
CA ALA A 333 1.82 6.84 -0.84
C ALA A 333 1.56 7.81 -1.99
N PHE A 334 0.88 7.33 -3.03
CA PHE A 334 0.51 8.12 -4.20
C PHE A 334 -0.99 7.97 -4.48
N ALA A 335 -1.63 9.08 -4.80
CA ALA A 335 -2.97 9.09 -5.38
C ALA A 335 -2.85 9.39 -6.88
N LEU A 336 -3.44 8.53 -7.70
CA LEU A 336 -3.42 8.64 -9.15
C LEU A 336 -4.84 8.91 -9.66
N ASN A 337 -5.00 9.98 -10.43
CA ASN A 337 -6.30 10.42 -10.96
C ASN A 337 -6.28 10.49 -12.48
N PRO A 338 -7.29 9.94 -13.19
CA PRO A 338 -7.38 10.05 -14.63
C PRO A 338 -7.79 11.47 -15.06
N ASN A 339 -7.15 12.00 -16.07
CA ASN A 339 -7.54 13.25 -16.72
C ASN A 339 -8.66 12.98 -17.72
N ILE A 340 -9.88 12.77 -17.22
CA ILE A 340 -11.04 12.51 -18.07
C ILE A 340 -11.58 13.84 -18.58
N THR A 341 -11.40 14.11 -19.85
CA THR A 341 -12.04 15.22 -20.55
C THR A 341 -13.31 14.69 -21.23
N PRO A 342 -14.49 15.24 -20.93
CA PRO A 342 -15.70 14.86 -21.65
C PRO A 342 -15.52 15.16 -23.16
N PRO A 343 -16.11 14.34 -24.04
CA PRO A 343 -16.06 14.60 -25.46
C PRO A 343 -16.69 15.97 -25.76
N VAL A 344 -16.04 16.75 -26.61
CA VAL A 344 -16.58 18.02 -27.11
C VAL A 344 -17.58 17.70 -28.20
N ASP A 345 -18.80 18.18 -28.08
CA ASP A 345 -19.76 18.12 -29.19
C ASP A 345 -19.40 19.21 -30.21
N GLU A 346 -18.75 18.83 -31.29
CA GLU A 346 -18.35 19.73 -32.37
C GLU A 346 -19.56 20.36 -33.09
N THR A 347 -20.74 19.75 -32.95
CA THR A 347 -21.98 20.30 -33.59
C THR A 347 -22.61 21.41 -32.74
N GLY A 348 -22.24 21.52 -31.47
CA GLY A 348 -22.82 22.49 -30.54
C GLY A 348 -24.28 22.23 -30.17
N MET A 349 -24.84 21.08 -30.57
CA MET A 349 -26.24 20.72 -30.27
C MET A 349 -26.43 20.23 -28.83
N ALA A 350 -25.42 19.57 -28.27
CA ALA A 350 -25.43 19.21 -26.84
C ALA A 350 -24.91 20.39 -26.03
N LYS A 351 -25.83 21.13 -25.39
CA LYS A 351 -25.50 22.21 -24.44
C LYS A 351 -24.98 21.63 -23.11
N LEU A 352 -23.86 20.96 -23.16
CA LEU A 352 -23.17 20.53 -21.95
C LEU A 352 -22.25 21.68 -21.50
N GLU A 353 -22.74 22.53 -20.57
CA GLU A 353 -21.91 23.47 -19.83
C GLU A 353 -21.02 22.72 -18.83
N LEU A 354 -20.16 21.83 -19.35
CA LEU A 354 -19.11 21.24 -18.56
C LEU A 354 -17.97 22.24 -18.52
N ALA A 355 -17.80 22.91 -17.39
CA ALA A 355 -16.61 23.72 -17.15
C ALA A 355 -15.37 22.84 -17.43
N ALA A 356 -14.52 23.28 -18.36
CA ALA A 356 -13.30 22.56 -18.69
C ALA A 356 -12.45 22.39 -17.42
N LYS A 357 -12.38 21.18 -16.90
CA LYS A 357 -11.56 20.88 -15.71
C LYS A 357 -10.10 21.13 -16.07
N LYS A 358 -9.48 22.10 -15.40
CA LYS A 358 -8.07 22.39 -15.59
C LYS A 358 -7.25 21.37 -14.78
N TYR A 359 -6.49 20.53 -15.45
CA TYR A 359 -5.56 19.61 -14.82
C TYR A 359 -4.20 20.29 -14.59
N PRO A 360 -3.47 19.94 -13.53
CA PRO A 360 -2.15 20.49 -13.29
C PRO A 360 -1.18 20.04 -14.39
N THR A 361 -0.25 20.91 -14.73
CA THR A 361 0.84 20.62 -15.68
C THR A 361 1.84 19.62 -15.09
N GLU A 362 2.67 19.04 -15.95
CA GLU A 362 3.78 18.18 -15.50
C GLU A 362 4.69 18.90 -14.51
N SER A 363 5.06 20.14 -14.80
CA SER A 363 5.92 20.97 -13.94
C SER A 363 5.31 21.24 -12.56
N GLU A 364 4.02 21.54 -12.50
CA GLU A 364 3.31 21.72 -11.22
C GLU A 364 3.26 20.43 -10.41
N CYS A 365 2.99 19.30 -11.07
CA CYS A 365 3.02 17.99 -10.43
C CYS A 365 4.41 17.63 -9.90
N ALA A 366 5.47 17.86 -10.71
CA ALA A 366 6.84 17.57 -10.34
C ALA A 366 7.29 18.40 -9.12
N LEU A 367 6.93 19.68 -9.10
CA LEU A 367 7.27 20.58 -7.99
C LEU A 367 6.58 20.15 -6.69
N LYS A 368 5.26 19.93 -6.71
CA LYS A 368 4.49 19.45 -5.57
C LYS A 368 5.00 18.09 -5.06
N LEU A 369 5.39 17.22 -5.97
CA LEU A 369 5.94 15.91 -5.64
C LEU A 369 7.26 16.05 -4.89
N ALA A 370 8.19 16.90 -5.39
CA ALA A 370 9.44 17.18 -4.70
C ALA A 370 9.18 17.77 -3.30
N GLU A 371 8.26 18.72 -3.18
CA GLU A 371 7.87 19.31 -1.88
C GLU A 371 7.37 18.24 -0.89
N SER A 372 6.53 17.31 -1.34
CA SER A 372 6.02 16.23 -0.51
C SER A 372 7.12 15.27 -0.05
N VAL A 373 8.12 14.98 -0.91
CA VAL A 373 9.27 14.14 -0.54
C VAL A 373 10.09 14.75 0.59
N PHE A 374 10.26 16.07 0.59
CA PHE A 374 10.99 16.76 1.66
C PHE A 374 10.22 16.86 2.98
N GLN A 375 8.93 16.49 2.96
CA GLN A 375 8.06 16.43 4.14
C GLN A 375 7.84 15.00 4.65
N ILE A 376 8.61 14.02 4.17
CA ILE A 376 8.57 12.65 4.69
C ILE A 376 8.87 12.66 6.20
N ARG A 377 7.95 12.12 6.99
CA ARG A 377 8.05 12.11 8.46
C ARG A 377 8.78 10.85 8.94
N ASP A 378 9.49 11.01 10.05
CA ASP A 378 10.13 9.90 10.74
C ASP A 378 9.17 9.32 11.78
N VAL A 379 8.85 8.02 11.64
CA VAL A 379 7.96 7.31 12.56
C VAL A 379 8.65 7.10 13.91
N ASP A 380 9.95 6.85 13.92
CA ASP A 380 10.71 6.64 15.16
C ASP A 380 10.68 7.89 16.02
N GLU A 381 10.93 9.07 15.43
CA GLU A 381 10.83 10.36 16.10
C GLU A 381 9.41 10.64 16.57
N THR A 382 8.41 10.35 15.74
CA THR A 382 7.00 10.57 16.07
C THR A 382 6.57 9.75 17.27
N LEU A 383 6.91 8.45 17.30
CA LEU A 383 6.58 7.56 18.41
C LEU A 383 7.40 7.82 19.68
N ALA A 384 8.60 8.37 19.55
CA ALA A 384 9.41 8.79 20.70
C ALA A 384 8.85 10.06 21.34
N ALA A 385 8.28 10.96 20.56
CA ALA A 385 7.70 12.22 21.04
C ALA A 385 6.29 12.05 21.67
N ASP A 386 5.55 11.00 21.31
CA ASP A 386 4.17 10.78 21.74
C ASP A 386 3.98 9.36 22.32
N ALA A 387 4.16 9.25 23.62
CA ALA A 387 4.02 7.99 24.36
C ALA A 387 2.56 7.49 24.41
N GLU A 388 1.58 8.39 24.37
CA GLU A 388 0.16 8.04 24.36
C GLU A 388 -0.22 7.42 23.02
N LEU A 389 0.19 8.04 21.91
CA LEU A 389 0.03 7.48 20.57
C LEU A 389 0.69 6.09 20.46
N LYS A 390 1.93 5.97 20.96
CA LYS A 390 2.65 4.68 20.95
C LYS A 390 1.87 3.60 21.72
N SER A 391 1.31 3.93 22.88
CA SER A 391 0.50 2.99 23.69
C SER A 391 -0.79 2.60 22.95
N LYS A 392 -1.52 3.56 22.37
CA LYS A 392 -2.75 3.29 21.59
C LYS A 392 -2.46 2.36 20.40
N LEU A 393 -1.36 2.58 19.68
CA LEU A 393 -0.97 1.75 18.56
C LEU A 393 -0.52 0.35 18.99
N ARG A 394 0.21 0.23 20.12
CA ARG A 394 0.56 -1.05 20.71
C ARG A 394 -0.69 -1.87 21.01
N ASP A 395 -1.66 -1.27 21.69
CA ASP A 395 -2.90 -1.96 22.08
C ASP A 395 -3.76 -2.32 20.84
N SER A 396 -3.87 -1.41 19.88
CA SER A 396 -4.53 -1.69 18.59
C SER A 396 -3.88 -2.84 17.82
N HIS A 397 -2.54 -2.90 17.83
CA HIS A 397 -1.82 -3.98 17.17
C HIS A 397 -1.90 -5.29 17.93
N ALA A 398 -1.93 -5.23 19.28
CA ALA A 398 -2.18 -6.41 20.13
C ALA A 398 -3.52 -7.06 19.77
N ASP A 399 -4.58 -6.26 19.62
CA ASP A 399 -5.91 -6.75 19.24
C ASP A 399 -5.90 -7.33 17.81
N LEU A 400 -5.17 -6.71 16.88
CA LEU A 400 -5.01 -7.21 15.50
C LEU A 400 -4.28 -8.57 15.48
N LEU A 401 -3.23 -8.71 16.27
CA LEU A 401 -2.45 -9.95 16.39
C LEU A 401 -3.23 -11.04 17.12
N GLU A 402 -4.00 -10.72 18.16
CA GLU A 402 -4.89 -11.67 18.83
C GLU A 402 -5.91 -12.26 17.85
N ALA A 403 -6.54 -11.41 17.01
CA ALA A 403 -7.42 -11.87 15.93
C ALA A 403 -6.70 -12.73 14.87
N ALA A 404 -5.38 -12.69 14.81
CA ALA A 404 -4.54 -13.55 13.95
C ALA A 404 -3.97 -14.77 14.72
N GLY A 405 -4.37 -15.00 15.99
CA GLY A 405 -3.99 -16.15 16.79
C GLY A 405 -2.69 -15.99 17.59
N TYR A 406 -2.27 -14.77 17.89
CA TYR A 406 -1.15 -14.49 18.80
C TYR A 406 -1.63 -14.22 20.22
N ASP A 407 -0.73 -14.47 21.18
CA ASP A 407 -1.00 -14.10 22.57
C ASP A 407 -0.85 -12.59 22.77
N ARG A 408 -1.95 -11.95 23.13
CA ARG A 408 -2.03 -10.49 23.33
C ARG A 408 -1.11 -9.99 24.45
N ALA A 409 -1.08 -10.69 25.58
CA ALA A 409 -0.28 -10.28 26.72
C ALA A 409 1.23 -10.44 26.44
N ALA A 410 1.60 -11.54 25.79
CA ALA A 410 2.98 -11.76 25.35
C ALA A 410 3.44 -10.70 24.36
N TYR A 411 2.57 -10.25 23.44
CA TYR A 411 2.91 -9.17 22.52
C TYR A 411 3.16 -7.85 23.27
N ILE A 412 2.27 -7.46 24.17
CA ILE A 412 2.44 -6.24 24.96
C ILE A 412 3.78 -6.26 25.71
N LYS A 413 4.08 -7.39 26.38
CA LYS A 413 5.34 -7.59 27.08
C LYS A 413 6.55 -7.46 26.12
N TRP A 414 6.48 -8.08 24.94
CA TRP A 414 7.55 -7.99 23.94
C TRP A 414 7.81 -6.55 23.50
N VAL A 415 6.76 -5.73 23.31
CA VAL A 415 6.91 -4.30 22.98
C VAL A 415 7.55 -3.53 24.14
N GLU A 416 7.16 -3.80 25.39
CA GLU A 416 7.71 -3.16 26.59
C GLU A 416 9.19 -3.53 26.82
N GLU A 417 9.61 -4.72 26.39
CA GLU A 417 10.99 -5.19 26.41
C GLU A 417 11.85 -4.68 25.24
N GLY A 418 11.28 -3.82 24.38
CA GLY A 418 12.00 -3.14 23.28
C GLY A 418 11.96 -3.87 21.95
N GLU A 419 10.93 -4.70 21.69
CA GLU A 419 10.67 -5.35 20.39
C GLU A 419 11.87 -6.17 19.84
N LYS A 420 12.63 -6.81 20.73
CA LYS A 420 13.80 -7.64 20.35
C LYS A 420 13.35 -8.91 19.65
N THR A 421 13.91 -9.17 18.49
CA THR A 421 13.67 -10.43 17.76
C THR A 421 14.83 -11.41 17.99
N THR A 422 14.56 -12.71 17.92
CA THR A 422 15.56 -13.76 18.13
C THR A 422 16.72 -13.73 17.12
N ASN A 423 16.66 -12.84 16.12
CA ASN A 423 17.66 -12.66 15.06
C ASN A 423 18.38 -11.28 15.14
N ASP A 424 18.15 -10.52 16.22
CA ASP A 424 18.84 -9.25 16.47
C ASP A 424 20.14 -9.46 17.25
#